data_418b9a225d22b7aa6c90f36a9356f6e2
#
_entry.id   418b9a225d22b7aa6c90f36a9356f6e2
#
_cell.length_a   1.000
_cell.length_b   1.000
_cell.length_c   1.000
_cell.angle_alpha   90.00
_cell.angle_beta   90.00
_cell.angle_gamma   90.00
#
_symmetry.space_group_name_H-M   'P 1'
#
loop_
_entity.id
_entity.type
_entity.pdbx_description
1 polymer ?
#
loop_
_entity_poly.entity_id
_entity_poly.type
_entity_poly.pdbx_seq_one_letter_code
_entity_poly.pdbx_strand_id
1 'polypeptide(L)'
;MKKLLLVISIVSFGLTNASAQCTPDITAPAPNFADSTFGAWPDTVVNFAAATVGVAYTQELQFKVPTDAGVVIAALTGNPIVSFTVDAVTGLPAGLSYACNISSCVFNGGSVGCALISGTCTTPGTYNISIDVTGIVSVFGFPTTAPYQFVGYKIIVGQAGVVEAISNPISIHPNPATNEITLDGLNAQMKITAVNIKNMEGKLMKNVPVTSASMTVNLDGFESGVYFVEVIHAGGNETLKFIKE
;
A
#
# COMPACT_ATOMS: atom_id res chain seq x y z
N MET A 1 -53.77 14.18 41.76
CA MET A 1 -53.33 13.84 40.42
C MET A 1 -52.10 14.69 40.12
N LYS A 2 -50.90 14.10 40.39
CA LYS A 2 -49.61 14.78 40.16
C LYS A 2 -49.10 14.38 38.77
N LYS A 3 -49.04 15.32 37.82
CA LYS A 3 -48.45 15.11 36.49
C LYS A 3 -46.94 15.18 36.63
N LEU A 4 -46.27 14.05 36.42
CA LEU A 4 -44.82 13.94 36.32
C LEU A 4 -44.38 14.32 34.91
N LEU A 5 -43.77 15.48 34.75
CA LEU A 5 -43.14 15.93 33.48
C LEU A 5 -41.77 15.27 33.36
N LEU A 6 -41.66 14.32 32.46
CA LEU A 6 -40.38 13.67 32.09
C LEU A 6 -39.64 14.58 31.12
N VAL A 7 -38.63 15.27 31.58
CA VAL A 7 -37.71 16.06 30.72
C VAL A 7 -36.69 15.10 30.12
N ILE A 8 -36.86 14.76 28.85
CA ILE A 8 -35.83 14.00 28.08
C ILE A 8 -34.77 14.99 27.67
N SER A 9 -33.63 14.96 28.34
CA SER A 9 -32.41 15.65 27.94
C SER A 9 -31.78 14.90 26.73
N ILE A 10 -31.91 15.44 25.54
CA ILE A 10 -31.22 14.97 24.36
C ILE A 10 -29.76 15.46 24.45
N VAL A 11 -28.89 14.60 24.96
CA VAL A 11 -27.45 14.82 24.86
C VAL A 11 -27.06 14.59 23.40
N SER A 12 -26.91 15.67 22.61
CA SER A 12 -26.31 15.62 21.30
C SER A 12 -24.81 15.32 21.47
N PHE A 13 -24.43 14.06 21.30
CA PHE A 13 -23.05 13.71 21.07
C PHE A 13 -22.61 14.32 19.74
N GLY A 14 -21.96 15.47 19.80
CA GLY A 14 -21.22 15.99 18.67
C GLY A 14 -20.13 14.98 18.32
N LEU A 15 -20.28 14.32 17.17
CA LEU A 15 -19.19 13.56 16.55
C LEU A 15 -18.12 14.59 16.14
N THR A 16 -17.20 14.88 17.05
CA THR A 16 -15.94 15.53 16.68
C THR A 16 -15.20 14.51 15.84
N ASN A 17 -15.10 14.76 14.53
CA ASN A 17 -14.14 14.09 13.70
C ASN A 17 -12.75 14.44 14.26
N ALA A 18 -12.21 13.59 15.12
CA ALA A 18 -10.81 13.63 15.47
C ALA A 18 -10.06 13.21 14.20
N SER A 19 -9.68 14.18 13.39
CA SER A 19 -8.68 13.95 12.36
C SER A 19 -7.43 13.49 13.09
N ALA A 20 -7.03 12.24 12.90
CA ALA A 20 -5.76 11.76 13.40
C ALA A 20 -4.68 12.62 12.76
N GLN A 21 -4.12 13.55 13.53
CA GLN A 21 -2.99 14.35 13.10
C GLN A 21 -1.73 13.50 13.27
N CYS A 22 -0.83 13.54 12.29
CA CYS A 22 0.48 12.91 12.45
C CYS A 22 1.28 13.64 13.53
N THR A 23 2.20 12.91 14.16
CA THR A 23 3.18 13.50 15.08
C THR A 23 4.53 13.57 14.37
N PRO A 24 5.16 14.75 14.31
CA PRO A 24 6.49 14.89 13.71
C PRO A 24 7.50 13.96 14.41
N ASP A 25 8.13 13.09 13.64
CA ASP A 25 9.15 12.17 14.12
C ASP A 25 10.31 12.12 13.13
N ILE A 26 11.46 12.70 13.53
CA ILE A 26 12.69 12.66 12.74
C ILE A 26 13.55 11.44 13.04
N THR A 27 13.17 10.61 14.02
CA THR A 27 13.87 9.38 14.39
C THR A 27 13.29 8.16 13.67
N ALA A 28 12.12 8.30 13.03
CA ALA A 28 11.53 7.27 12.18
C ALA A 28 12.55 6.80 11.13
N PRO A 29 12.43 5.58 10.58
CA PRO A 29 13.49 4.89 9.81
C PRO A 29 13.77 5.57 8.46
N ALA A 30 14.12 6.82 8.50
CA ALA A 30 14.53 7.58 7.35
C ALA A 30 16.05 7.66 7.36
N PRO A 31 16.74 6.92 6.48
CA PRO A 31 18.19 7.05 6.35
C PRO A 31 18.60 8.50 6.01
N ASN A 32 17.65 9.34 5.56
CA ASN A 32 17.90 10.70 5.13
C ASN A 32 17.84 11.75 6.27
N PHE A 33 17.36 11.39 7.48
CA PHE A 33 17.32 12.35 8.61
C PHE A 33 18.48 12.20 9.59
N ALA A 34 19.18 11.05 9.59
CA ALA A 34 20.21 10.77 10.59
C ALA A 34 21.38 11.79 10.58
N ASP A 35 21.76 12.26 9.39
CA ASP A 35 22.89 13.18 9.19
C ASP A 35 22.52 14.42 8.35
N SER A 36 21.29 14.52 7.83
CA SER A 36 20.88 15.63 7.00
C SER A 36 20.18 16.72 7.78
N THR A 37 20.44 17.97 7.38
CA THR A 37 19.81 19.15 7.97
C THR A 37 18.39 19.36 7.46
N PHE A 38 17.94 18.57 6.48
CA PHE A 38 16.62 18.69 5.85
C PHE A 38 16.28 17.39 5.08
N GLY A 39 15.01 17.24 4.69
CA GLY A 39 14.54 16.12 3.85
C GLY A 39 13.08 15.79 4.06
N ALA A 40 12.60 14.80 3.34
CA ALA A 40 11.26 14.24 3.47
C ALA A 40 11.29 12.70 3.44
N TRP A 41 10.41 12.07 4.21
CA TRP A 41 10.26 10.62 4.27
C TRP A 41 8.78 10.20 4.35
N PRO A 42 8.34 9.22 3.54
CA PRO A 42 9.13 8.56 2.50
C PRO A 42 9.61 9.55 1.43
N ASP A 43 10.74 9.24 0.80
CA ASP A 43 11.25 9.99 -0.34
C ASP A 43 10.60 9.51 -1.66
N THR A 44 10.96 10.13 -2.78
CA THR A 44 10.44 9.77 -4.10
C THR A 44 10.98 8.43 -4.64
N VAL A 45 11.97 7.83 -3.99
CA VAL A 45 12.51 6.50 -4.34
C VAL A 45 11.69 5.41 -3.67
N VAL A 46 11.49 5.51 -2.34
CA VAL A 46 10.63 4.60 -1.57
C VAL A 46 9.17 4.81 -1.91
N ASN A 47 8.77 6.08 -2.04
CA ASN A 47 7.44 6.52 -2.40
C ASN A 47 6.35 6.19 -1.36
N PHE A 48 5.10 6.56 -1.64
CA PHE A 48 3.97 6.26 -0.77
C PHE A 48 3.54 4.80 -0.89
N ALA A 49 3.02 4.23 0.19
CA ALA A 49 2.47 2.89 0.21
C ALA A 49 1.32 2.74 -0.80
N ALA A 50 1.13 1.54 -1.33
CA ALA A 50 0.00 1.25 -2.20
C ALA A 50 -1.32 1.30 -1.40
N ALA A 51 -2.37 1.79 -2.04
CA ALA A 51 -3.73 1.81 -1.52
C ALA A 51 -4.59 0.74 -2.19
N THR A 52 -5.73 0.42 -1.60
CA THR A 52 -6.73 -0.49 -2.17
C THR A 52 -8.09 0.20 -2.19
N VAL A 53 -8.83 0.08 -3.28
CA VAL A 53 -10.20 0.63 -3.40
C VAL A 53 -11.08 0.12 -2.27
N GLY A 54 -11.85 1.03 -1.63
CA GLY A 54 -12.77 0.69 -0.55
C GLY A 54 -12.12 0.38 0.81
N VAL A 55 -10.79 0.38 0.90
CA VAL A 55 -10.05 0.17 2.15
C VAL A 55 -9.55 1.53 2.68
N ALA A 56 -9.66 1.73 3.99
CA ALA A 56 -9.11 2.92 4.63
C ALA A 56 -7.59 3.00 4.43
N TYR A 57 -7.12 4.14 3.98
CA TYR A 57 -5.72 4.42 3.70
C TYR A 57 -5.21 5.52 4.61
N THR A 58 -4.01 5.33 5.12
CA THR A 58 -3.27 6.33 5.87
C THR A 58 -1.80 6.30 5.46
N GLN A 59 -1.23 7.46 5.18
CA GLN A 59 0.17 7.61 4.83
C GLN A 59 0.71 8.88 5.46
N GLU A 60 1.73 8.77 6.25
CA GLU A 60 2.45 9.92 6.79
C GLU A 60 3.62 10.31 5.89
N LEU A 61 3.80 11.61 5.72
CA LEU A 61 4.99 12.23 5.16
C LEU A 61 5.65 13.05 6.25
N GLN A 62 6.79 12.59 6.74
CA GLN A 62 7.62 13.30 7.71
C GLN A 62 8.60 14.20 6.95
N PHE A 63 8.87 15.41 7.46
CA PHE A 63 9.83 16.30 6.81
C PHE A 63 10.54 17.23 7.79
N LYS A 64 11.73 17.63 7.40
CA LYS A 64 12.52 18.67 8.05
C LYS A 64 12.80 19.77 7.06
N VAL A 65 12.34 20.97 7.39
CA VAL A 65 12.51 22.17 6.56
C VAL A 65 13.99 22.58 6.56
N PRO A 66 14.61 22.83 5.38
CA PRO A 66 15.97 23.33 5.35
C PRO A 66 16.07 24.73 5.97
N THR A 67 17.25 25.09 6.44
CA THR A 67 17.56 26.45 6.91
C THR A 67 18.04 27.35 5.79
N ASP A 68 18.63 26.78 4.74
CA ASP A 68 19.15 27.49 3.55
C ASP A 68 18.28 27.16 2.34
N ALA A 69 17.78 28.17 1.67
CA ALA A 69 16.94 28.03 0.48
C ALA A 69 17.70 27.46 -0.73
N GLY A 70 19.00 27.59 -0.77
CA GLY A 70 19.86 27.05 -1.82
C GLY A 70 19.83 25.54 -1.95
N VAL A 71 19.41 24.86 -0.89
CA VAL A 71 19.22 23.42 -0.88
C VAL A 71 18.10 22.98 -1.81
N VAL A 72 17.07 23.81 -1.96
CA VAL A 72 15.90 23.55 -2.84
C VAL A 72 16.06 24.31 -4.17
N ILE A 73 16.50 25.56 -4.09
CA ILE A 73 16.67 26.44 -5.26
C ILE A 73 18.11 26.97 -5.26
N ALA A 74 18.99 26.38 -6.08
CA ALA A 74 20.41 26.69 -6.10
C ALA A 74 20.75 28.18 -6.23
N ALA A 75 19.92 28.96 -6.95
CA ALA A 75 20.09 30.42 -7.08
C ALA A 75 19.89 31.18 -5.77
N LEU A 76 19.33 30.58 -4.72
CA LEU A 76 19.07 31.17 -3.42
C LEU A 76 20.04 30.68 -2.34
N THR A 77 21.18 30.09 -2.72
CA THR A 77 22.21 29.63 -1.79
C THR A 77 22.67 30.72 -0.84
N GLY A 78 22.76 30.41 0.46
CA GLY A 78 23.14 31.33 1.51
C GLY A 78 22.02 32.22 2.03
N ASN A 79 20.82 32.07 1.51
CA ASN A 79 19.66 32.84 1.99
C ASN A 79 18.79 31.97 2.92
N PRO A 80 18.58 32.43 4.18
CA PRO A 80 17.82 31.63 5.14
C PRO A 80 16.33 31.57 4.80
N ILE A 81 15.74 30.37 5.01
CA ILE A 81 14.29 30.16 4.95
C ILE A 81 13.68 30.71 6.26
N VAL A 82 12.78 31.65 6.16
CA VAL A 82 12.01 32.19 7.28
C VAL A 82 10.81 31.29 7.59
N SER A 83 10.03 30.95 6.54
CA SER A 83 8.89 30.04 6.65
C SER A 83 8.72 29.24 5.37
N PHE A 84 8.03 28.12 5.52
CA PHE A 84 7.72 27.16 4.46
C PHE A 84 6.24 26.77 4.61
N THR A 85 5.45 27.00 3.58
CA THR A 85 4.02 26.70 3.57
C THR A 85 3.74 25.59 2.59
N VAL A 86 2.99 24.58 2.99
CA VAL A 86 2.40 23.61 2.04
C VAL A 86 1.08 24.21 1.56
N ASP A 87 1.06 24.66 0.31
CA ASP A 87 -0.09 25.35 -0.28
C ASP A 87 -1.15 24.35 -0.77
N ALA A 88 -0.70 23.28 -1.44
CA ALA A 88 -1.57 22.25 -1.98
C ALA A 88 -0.85 20.90 -2.15
N VAL A 89 -1.62 19.83 -2.07
CA VAL A 89 -1.22 18.50 -2.54
C VAL A 89 -2.18 18.11 -3.65
N THR A 90 -1.66 18.04 -4.88
CA THR A 90 -2.45 17.80 -6.09
C THR A 90 -2.23 16.40 -6.61
N GLY A 91 -3.17 15.87 -7.40
CA GLY A 91 -3.09 14.51 -7.97
C GLY A 91 -3.48 13.40 -7.00
N LEU A 92 -4.01 13.70 -5.81
CA LEU A 92 -4.50 12.67 -4.89
C LEU A 92 -5.63 11.84 -5.51
N PRO A 93 -5.67 10.51 -5.27
CA PRO A 93 -6.82 9.67 -5.62
C PRO A 93 -8.12 10.23 -5.03
N ALA A 94 -9.22 10.09 -5.77
CA ALA A 94 -10.54 10.47 -5.27
C ALA A 94 -10.86 9.72 -3.96
N GLY A 95 -11.32 10.48 -2.95
CA GLY A 95 -11.59 9.98 -1.60
C GLY A 95 -10.42 10.11 -0.62
N LEU A 96 -9.24 10.58 -1.05
CA LEU A 96 -8.16 10.96 -0.14
C LEU A 96 -8.09 12.48 0.04
N SER A 97 -7.64 12.87 1.23
CA SER A 97 -7.31 14.24 1.59
C SER A 97 -6.01 14.27 2.40
N TYR A 98 -5.44 15.46 2.58
CA TYR A 98 -4.27 15.62 3.43
C TYR A 98 -4.53 16.63 4.55
N ALA A 99 -3.79 16.47 5.65
CA ALA A 99 -3.76 17.41 6.75
C ALA A 99 -2.34 17.49 7.33
N CYS A 100 -1.87 18.68 7.62
CA CYS A 100 -0.60 18.87 8.33
C CYS A 100 -0.81 18.73 9.85
N ASN A 101 0.27 18.42 10.59
CA ASN A 101 0.24 18.45 12.05
C ASN A 101 -0.05 19.85 12.63
N ILE A 102 0.17 20.88 11.84
CA ILE A 102 -0.20 22.28 12.14
C ILE A 102 -1.29 22.66 11.13
N SER A 103 -2.43 23.13 11.60
CA SER A 103 -3.60 23.45 10.75
C SER A 103 -3.32 24.51 9.66
N SER A 104 -2.37 25.40 9.90
CA SER A 104 -1.93 26.42 8.92
C SER A 104 -1.03 25.85 7.83
N CYS A 105 -0.48 24.65 8.00
CA CYS A 105 0.58 24.08 7.16
C CYS A 105 1.81 24.98 6.95
N VAL A 106 2.09 25.89 7.90
CA VAL A 106 3.23 26.82 7.86
C VAL A 106 4.28 26.40 8.87
N PHE A 107 5.49 26.19 8.41
CA PHE A 107 6.62 25.69 9.20
C PHE A 107 7.79 26.67 9.13
N ASN A 108 8.50 26.86 10.23
CA ASN A 108 9.71 27.70 10.25
C ASN A 108 10.90 26.97 9.60
N GLY A 109 11.85 27.73 9.09
CA GLY A 109 13.13 27.17 8.64
C GLY A 109 13.81 26.35 9.74
N GLY A 110 14.31 25.15 9.41
CA GLY A 110 14.92 24.21 10.34
C GLY A 110 13.95 23.41 11.21
N SER A 111 12.64 23.72 11.18
CA SER A 111 11.64 22.96 11.95
C SER A 111 11.30 21.63 11.32
N VAL A 112 10.73 20.74 12.14
CA VAL A 112 10.20 19.45 11.71
C VAL A 112 8.68 19.54 11.59
N GLY A 113 8.14 18.82 10.62
CA GLY A 113 6.70 18.74 10.40
C GLY A 113 6.31 17.38 9.82
N CYS A 114 5.02 17.12 9.82
CA CYS A 114 4.46 16.00 9.10
C CYS A 114 3.13 16.35 8.43
N ALA A 115 2.79 15.62 7.40
CA ALA A 115 1.48 15.63 6.77
C ALA A 115 0.92 14.20 6.73
N LEU A 116 -0.36 14.05 7.00
CA LEU A 116 -1.09 12.80 6.90
C LEU A 116 -1.98 12.85 5.66
N ILE A 117 -1.81 11.90 4.76
CA ILE A 117 -2.74 11.62 3.68
C ILE A 117 -3.66 10.51 4.18
N SER A 118 -4.97 10.73 4.15
CA SER A 118 -5.94 9.74 4.66
C SER A 118 -7.26 9.78 3.91
N GLY A 119 -8.02 8.68 4.01
CA GLY A 119 -9.31 8.53 3.38
C GLY A 119 -9.55 7.13 2.83
N THR A 120 -10.46 7.02 1.85
CA THR A 120 -10.76 5.75 1.20
C THR A 120 -10.82 5.98 -0.31
N CYS A 121 -9.90 5.32 -1.05
CA CYS A 121 -9.84 5.44 -2.50
C CYS A 121 -11.07 4.81 -3.14
N THR A 122 -11.63 5.46 -4.16
CA THR A 122 -12.81 4.97 -4.88
C THR A 122 -12.51 4.43 -6.27
N THR A 123 -11.36 4.76 -6.83
CA THR A 123 -11.00 4.42 -8.21
C THR A 123 -9.58 3.85 -8.27
N PRO A 124 -9.37 2.71 -8.93
CA PRO A 124 -8.02 2.15 -9.09
C PRO A 124 -7.22 2.96 -10.12
N GLY A 125 -5.91 2.91 -10.01
CA GLY A 125 -5.01 3.60 -10.94
C GLY A 125 -3.68 3.98 -10.31
N THR A 126 -2.81 4.59 -11.10
CA THR A 126 -1.56 5.20 -10.64
C THR A 126 -1.73 6.71 -10.64
N TYR A 127 -1.56 7.32 -9.49
CA TYR A 127 -1.77 8.75 -9.25
C TYR A 127 -0.43 9.41 -8.97
N ASN A 128 -0.02 10.32 -9.83
CA ASN A 128 1.17 11.14 -9.61
C ASN A 128 0.80 12.32 -8.73
N ILE A 129 1.52 12.45 -7.63
CA ILE A 129 1.27 13.47 -6.60
C ILE A 129 2.30 14.58 -6.75
N SER A 130 1.83 15.81 -6.71
CA SER A 130 2.66 17.00 -6.62
C SER A 130 2.32 17.77 -5.34
N ILE A 131 3.35 18.30 -4.69
CA ILE A 131 3.23 19.09 -3.46
C ILE A 131 3.70 20.49 -3.79
N ASP A 132 2.77 21.43 -3.83
CA ASP A 132 3.03 22.84 -4.07
C ASP A 132 3.34 23.52 -2.75
N VAL A 133 4.42 24.26 -2.73
CA VAL A 133 4.90 24.94 -1.51
C VAL A 133 5.37 26.35 -1.80
N THR A 134 5.27 27.21 -0.82
CA THR A 134 5.80 28.58 -0.86
C THR A 134 6.76 28.80 0.30
N GLY A 135 8.02 29.06 -0.02
CA GLY A 135 9.02 29.53 0.92
C GLY A 135 9.02 31.07 1.05
N ILE A 136 9.14 31.59 2.27
CA ILE A 136 9.56 32.96 2.51
C ILE A 136 11.04 32.93 2.85
N VAL A 137 11.86 33.49 1.97
CA VAL A 137 13.31 33.48 2.05
C VAL A 137 13.81 34.90 2.36
N SER A 138 14.75 35.05 3.27
CA SER A 138 15.37 36.34 3.56
C SER A 138 16.53 36.61 2.60
N VAL A 139 16.30 37.44 1.59
CA VAL A 139 17.32 37.83 0.61
C VAL A 139 17.84 39.23 0.99
N PHE A 140 19.10 39.35 1.39
CA PHE A 140 19.69 40.56 1.91
C PHE A 140 18.87 41.22 3.05
N GLY A 141 18.20 40.38 3.88
CA GLY A 141 17.35 40.86 4.99
C GLY A 141 15.90 41.16 4.59
N PHE A 142 15.54 41.11 3.32
CA PHE A 142 14.18 41.33 2.83
C PHE A 142 13.44 40.02 2.59
N PRO A 143 12.19 39.85 3.06
CA PRO A 143 11.40 38.67 2.79
C PRO A 143 11.02 38.60 1.31
N THR A 144 11.38 37.50 0.68
CA THR A 144 11.13 37.22 -0.72
C THR A 144 10.37 35.90 -0.84
N THR A 145 9.31 35.89 -1.63
CA THR A 145 8.51 34.68 -1.89
C THR A 145 9.21 33.79 -2.92
N ALA A 146 9.35 32.52 -2.61
CA ALA A 146 9.96 31.50 -3.46
C ALA A 146 9.02 30.29 -3.60
N PRO A 147 8.17 30.22 -4.62
CA PRO A 147 7.33 29.04 -4.86
C PRO A 147 8.18 27.89 -5.41
N TYR A 148 7.82 26.68 -5.01
CA TYR A 148 8.45 25.45 -5.50
C TYR A 148 7.44 24.30 -5.54
N GLN A 149 7.63 23.35 -6.44
CA GLN A 149 6.80 22.15 -6.55
C GLN A 149 7.67 20.90 -6.41
N PHE A 150 7.34 20.08 -5.42
CA PHE A 150 7.91 18.74 -5.29
C PHE A 150 7.10 17.76 -6.13
N VAL A 151 7.79 17.03 -7.01
CA VAL A 151 7.21 16.04 -7.91
C VAL A 151 7.90 14.69 -7.73
N GLY A 152 7.33 13.63 -8.32
CA GLY A 152 7.93 12.28 -8.28
C GLY A 152 7.28 11.36 -7.25
N TYR A 153 6.41 11.87 -6.39
CA TYR A 153 5.57 11.02 -5.54
C TYR A 153 4.44 10.38 -6.34
N LYS A 154 4.03 9.18 -5.94
CA LYS A 154 2.89 8.47 -6.52
C LYS A 154 2.19 7.61 -5.49
N ILE A 155 0.89 7.41 -5.69
CA ILE A 155 0.08 6.40 -5.00
C ILE A 155 -0.46 5.45 -6.06
N ILE A 156 -0.22 4.15 -5.87
CA ILE A 156 -0.78 3.09 -6.71
C ILE A 156 -2.00 2.55 -5.98
N VAL A 157 -3.19 2.69 -6.57
CA VAL A 157 -4.44 2.19 -6.02
C VAL A 157 -4.82 0.92 -6.76
N GLY A 158 -4.73 -0.22 -6.06
CA GLY A 158 -5.20 -1.50 -6.55
C GLY A 158 -6.72 -1.65 -6.39
N GLN A 159 -7.33 -2.55 -7.15
CA GLN A 159 -8.73 -2.92 -6.91
C GLN A 159 -8.86 -3.69 -5.59
N ALA A 160 -9.93 -3.43 -4.83
CA ALA A 160 -10.40 -4.38 -3.84
C ALA A 160 -11.01 -5.56 -4.61
N GLY A 161 -10.22 -6.51 -4.95
CA GLY A 161 -10.67 -7.66 -5.70
C GLY A 161 -10.03 -8.90 -5.12
N VAL A 162 -10.83 -9.93 -4.96
CA VAL A 162 -10.38 -11.30 -5.09
C VAL A 162 -9.29 -11.26 -6.16
N VAL A 163 -8.09 -11.74 -5.85
CA VAL A 163 -7.09 -12.06 -6.88
C VAL A 163 -7.88 -12.76 -7.97
N GLU A 164 -8.03 -12.11 -9.15
CA GLU A 164 -8.66 -12.80 -10.27
C GLU A 164 -7.91 -14.11 -10.37
N ALA A 165 -8.61 -15.19 -10.13
CA ALA A 165 -8.05 -16.50 -10.29
C ALA A 165 -7.45 -16.48 -11.70
N ILE A 166 -6.14 -16.63 -11.77
CA ILE A 166 -5.38 -16.62 -13.02
C ILE A 166 -6.23 -17.37 -14.03
N SER A 167 -6.60 -16.72 -15.14
CA SER A 167 -7.64 -17.18 -16.07
C SER A 167 -7.32 -18.47 -16.85
N ASN A 168 -6.38 -19.25 -16.35
CA ASN A 168 -6.16 -20.65 -16.68
C ASN A 168 -6.25 -21.47 -15.39
N PRO A 169 -7.44 -21.92 -15.00
CA PRO A 169 -7.58 -22.80 -13.84
C PRO A 169 -6.75 -24.06 -14.06
N ILE A 170 -6.00 -24.46 -13.04
CA ILE A 170 -5.33 -25.75 -13.06
C ILE A 170 -6.43 -26.81 -13.24
N SER A 171 -6.22 -27.73 -14.15
CA SER A 171 -7.17 -28.80 -14.42
C SER A 171 -6.50 -30.16 -14.32
N ILE A 172 -7.30 -31.19 -14.01
CA ILE A 172 -6.87 -32.58 -13.91
C ILE A 172 -7.73 -33.42 -14.84
N HIS A 173 -7.10 -34.18 -15.72
CA HIS A 173 -7.78 -35.14 -16.57
C HIS A 173 -6.87 -36.35 -16.92
N PRO A 174 -7.46 -37.52 -17.19
CA PRO A 174 -8.86 -37.89 -16.99
C PRO A 174 -9.24 -37.87 -15.49
N ASN A 175 -10.50 -37.65 -15.19
CA ASN A 175 -11.08 -37.82 -13.86
C ASN A 175 -12.50 -38.38 -14.00
N PRO A 176 -12.76 -39.66 -13.68
CA PRO A 176 -11.85 -40.64 -13.03
C PRO A 176 -10.62 -41.04 -13.86
N ALA A 177 -9.55 -41.41 -13.18
CA ALA A 177 -8.27 -41.83 -13.75
C ALA A 177 -7.97 -43.29 -13.48
N THR A 178 -7.33 -43.95 -14.44
CA THR A 178 -6.85 -45.33 -14.28
C THR A 178 -5.36 -45.41 -13.96
N ASN A 179 -4.49 -45.09 -14.90
CA ASN A 179 -3.04 -45.25 -14.73
C ASN A 179 -2.29 -43.92 -14.55
N GLU A 180 -2.86 -42.85 -15.02
CA GLU A 180 -2.20 -41.52 -15.00
C GLU A 180 -3.22 -40.37 -14.96
N ILE A 181 -2.76 -39.24 -14.54
CA ILE A 181 -3.46 -37.95 -14.65
C ILE A 181 -2.57 -36.94 -15.37
N THR A 182 -3.16 -36.06 -16.12
CA THR A 182 -2.50 -34.88 -16.65
C THR A 182 -2.95 -33.65 -15.88
N LEU A 183 -1.99 -32.89 -15.45
CA LEU A 183 -2.17 -31.56 -14.81
C LEU A 183 -1.88 -30.49 -15.84
N ASP A 184 -2.86 -29.69 -16.18
CA ASP A 184 -2.72 -28.54 -17.09
C ASP A 184 -2.89 -27.21 -16.37
N GLY A 185 -2.37 -26.13 -16.95
CA GLY A 185 -2.48 -24.80 -16.40
C GLY A 185 -1.37 -24.43 -15.40
N LEU A 186 -0.33 -25.27 -15.25
CA LEU A 186 0.83 -25.01 -14.40
C LEU A 186 1.75 -23.96 -15.04
N ASN A 187 1.31 -22.69 -15.07
CA ASN A 187 2.09 -21.69 -15.77
C ASN A 187 3.24 -21.13 -14.91
N ALA A 188 4.34 -20.70 -15.58
CA ALA A 188 5.55 -20.21 -14.91
C ALA A 188 5.31 -18.92 -14.10
N GLN A 189 4.27 -18.15 -14.42
CA GLN A 189 3.93 -16.91 -13.70
C GLN A 189 3.39 -17.19 -12.30
N MET A 190 2.85 -18.39 -12.04
CA MET A 190 2.36 -18.81 -10.73
C MET A 190 3.51 -19.02 -9.73
N LYS A 191 4.76 -19.13 -10.17
CA LYS A 191 5.92 -19.44 -9.30
C LYS A 191 5.61 -20.63 -8.39
N ILE A 192 5.23 -21.77 -9.01
CA ILE A 192 4.88 -22.99 -8.30
C ILE A 192 6.13 -23.53 -7.59
N THR A 193 6.00 -23.81 -6.31
CA THR A 193 7.09 -24.31 -5.45
C THR A 193 6.97 -25.79 -5.18
N ALA A 194 5.75 -26.35 -5.19
CA ALA A 194 5.53 -27.77 -5.00
C ALA A 194 4.17 -28.22 -5.56
N VAL A 195 4.11 -29.46 -6.04
CA VAL A 195 2.87 -30.17 -6.35
C VAL A 195 2.88 -31.48 -5.56
N ASN A 196 1.89 -31.68 -4.72
CA ASN A 196 1.76 -32.81 -3.82
C ASN A 196 0.48 -33.59 -4.10
N ILE A 197 0.55 -34.91 -4.15
CA ILE A 197 -0.63 -35.74 -4.18
C ILE A 197 -0.83 -36.37 -2.80
N LYS A 198 -2.02 -36.17 -2.22
CA LYS A 198 -2.41 -36.66 -0.90
C LYS A 198 -3.62 -37.57 -0.99
N ASN A 199 -3.72 -38.56 -0.09
CA ASN A 199 -4.93 -39.37 0.07
C ASN A 199 -5.99 -38.65 0.91
N MET A 200 -7.14 -39.24 1.16
CA MET A 200 -8.25 -38.70 1.95
C MET A 200 -7.88 -38.36 3.40
N GLU A 201 -6.85 -39.03 3.94
CA GLU A 201 -6.35 -38.80 5.29
C GLU A 201 -5.33 -37.62 5.34
N GLY A 202 -5.02 -36.99 4.20
CA GLY A 202 -4.01 -35.94 4.08
C GLY A 202 -2.56 -36.46 4.00
N LYS A 203 -2.36 -37.79 3.96
CA LYS A 203 -1.02 -38.40 3.83
C LYS A 203 -0.46 -38.12 2.44
N LEU A 204 0.78 -37.62 2.41
CA LEU A 204 1.51 -37.41 1.16
C LEU A 204 1.80 -38.76 0.49
N MET A 205 1.29 -38.93 -0.70
CA MET A 205 1.50 -40.11 -1.54
C MET A 205 2.62 -39.86 -2.56
N LYS A 206 2.69 -38.68 -3.15
CA LYS A 206 3.71 -38.35 -4.15
C LYS A 206 3.99 -36.84 -4.15
N ASN A 207 5.24 -36.46 -4.25
CA ASN A 207 5.67 -35.10 -4.60
C ASN A 207 6.08 -35.12 -6.09
N VAL A 208 5.60 -34.14 -6.82
CA VAL A 208 5.78 -34.08 -8.28
C VAL A 208 6.55 -32.80 -8.62
N PRO A 209 7.75 -32.90 -9.19
CA PRO A 209 8.51 -31.73 -9.64
C PRO A 209 7.83 -31.11 -10.86
N VAL A 210 7.65 -29.79 -10.83
CA VAL A 210 7.04 -29.04 -11.94
C VAL A 210 8.10 -28.71 -12.98
N THR A 211 7.95 -29.29 -14.17
CA THR A 211 8.90 -29.12 -15.28
C THR A 211 8.30 -28.41 -16.49
N SER A 212 6.98 -28.35 -16.58
CA SER A 212 6.25 -27.76 -17.71
C SER A 212 4.86 -27.28 -17.31
N ALA A 213 4.21 -26.49 -18.16
CA ALA A 213 2.85 -25.98 -17.94
C ALA A 213 1.77 -27.10 -18.02
N SER A 214 2.09 -28.22 -18.64
CA SER A 214 1.28 -29.43 -18.69
C SER A 214 2.17 -30.62 -18.37
N MET A 215 1.74 -31.48 -17.47
CA MET A 215 2.55 -32.64 -17.05
C MET A 215 1.69 -33.86 -16.70
N THR A 216 2.16 -35.01 -17.08
CA THR A 216 1.52 -36.30 -16.78
C THR A 216 2.16 -36.94 -15.55
N VAL A 217 1.32 -37.41 -14.66
CA VAL A 217 1.71 -38.07 -13.42
C VAL A 217 1.20 -39.52 -13.44
N ASN A 218 2.11 -40.47 -13.40
CA ASN A 218 1.79 -41.88 -13.27
C ASN A 218 1.29 -42.19 -11.86
N LEU A 219 0.21 -42.98 -11.76
CA LEU A 219 -0.48 -43.40 -10.53
C LEU A 219 -0.17 -44.85 -10.12
N ASP A 220 0.91 -45.44 -10.64
CA ASP A 220 1.31 -46.77 -10.23
C ASP A 220 1.51 -46.86 -8.72
N GLY A 221 0.92 -47.90 -8.10
CA GLY A 221 0.94 -48.06 -6.64
C GLY A 221 -0.11 -47.26 -5.87
N PHE A 222 -0.98 -46.53 -6.57
CA PHE A 222 -2.15 -45.89 -5.93
C PHE A 222 -3.32 -46.88 -5.94
N GLU A 223 -3.95 -47.06 -4.78
CA GLU A 223 -5.19 -47.81 -4.66
C GLU A 223 -6.38 -47.03 -5.23
N SER A 224 -7.47 -47.75 -5.60
CA SER A 224 -8.71 -47.08 -6.01
C SER A 224 -9.25 -46.22 -4.87
N GLY A 225 -9.59 -44.98 -5.16
CA GLY A 225 -10.04 -44.04 -4.13
C GLY A 225 -9.99 -42.56 -4.56
N VAL A 226 -10.25 -41.69 -3.60
CA VAL A 226 -10.24 -40.25 -3.79
C VAL A 226 -8.88 -39.69 -3.35
N TYR A 227 -8.32 -38.83 -4.19
CA TYR A 227 -7.05 -38.17 -3.97
C TYR A 227 -7.18 -36.65 -4.19
N PHE A 228 -6.25 -35.92 -3.61
CA PHE A 228 -6.14 -34.45 -3.74
C PHE A 228 -4.76 -34.07 -4.27
N VAL A 229 -4.75 -33.25 -5.29
CA VAL A 229 -3.54 -32.59 -5.79
C VAL A 229 -3.49 -31.19 -5.18
N GLU A 230 -2.48 -30.91 -4.37
CA GLU A 230 -2.21 -29.61 -3.80
C GLU A 230 -1.08 -28.94 -4.59
N VAL A 231 -1.38 -27.81 -5.21
CA VAL A 231 -0.41 -26.99 -5.93
C VAL A 231 -0.09 -25.79 -5.06
N ILE A 232 1.17 -25.66 -4.65
CA ILE A 232 1.68 -24.58 -3.79
C ILE A 232 2.40 -23.56 -4.66
N HIS A 233 1.95 -22.32 -4.65
CA HIS A 233 2.50 -21.24 -5.45
C HIS A 233 2.56 -19.91 -4.68
N ALA A 234 3.20 -18.89 -5.25
CA ALA A 234 3.41 -17.61 -4.59
C ALA A 234 2.11 -16.87 -4.18
N GLY A 235 0.98 -17.16 -4.84
CA GLY A 235 -0.34 -16.57 -4.55
C GLY A 235 -1.18 -17.36 -3.55
N GLY A 236 -0.70 -18.52 -3.08
CA GLY A 236 -1.44 -19.42 -2.16
C GLY A 236 -1.38 -20.87 -2.55
N ASN A 237 -2.31 -21.67 -2.03
CA ASN A 237 -2.42 -23.10 -2.33
C ASN A 237 -3.72 -23.35 -3.07
N GLU A 238 -3.64 -24.13 -4.15
CA GLU A 238 -4.80 -24.63 -4.89
C GLU A 238 -4.93 -26.14 -4.70
N THR A 239 -6.14 -26.62 -4.45
CA THR A 239 -6.39 -28.07 -4.20
C THR A 239 -7.45 -28.57 -5.16
N LEU A 240 -7.10 -29.58 -5.94
CA LEU A 240 -7.98 -30.24 -6.89
C LEU A 240 -8.21 -31.70 -6.46
N LYS A 241 -9.39 -32.21 -6.73
CA LYS A 241 -9.78 -33.60 -6.42
C LYS A 241 -9.81 -34.44 -7.68
N PHE A 242 -9.29 -35.66 -7.60
CA PHE A 242 -9.51 -36.70 -8.62
C PHE A 242 -9.86 -38.06 -8.00
N ILE A 243 -10.43 -38.96 -8.80
CA ILE A 243 -10.81 -40.29 -8.44
C ILE A 243 -9.91 -41.25 -9.20
N LYS A 244 -9.25 -42.18 -8.50
CA LYS A 244 -8.51 -43.32 -9.07
C LYS A 244 -9.40 -44.52 -9.08
N GLU A 245 -9.59 -45.11 -10.25
CA GLU A 245 -10.26 -46.39 -10.45
C GLU A 245 -9.29 -47.59 -10.42
#